data_48a45b20838318a03da02f6630448d4f
#
_entry.id   48a45b20838318a03da02f6630448d4f
#
_cell.length_a   1.000
_cell.length_b   1.000
_cell.length_c   1.000
_cell.angle_alpha   90.00
_cell.angle_beta   90.00
_cell.angle_gamma   90.00
#
_symmetry.space_group_name_H-M   'P 1'
#
loop_
_entity.id
_entity.type
_entity.pdbx_description
1 polymer ?
#
loop_
_entity_poly.entity_id
_entity_poly.type
_entity_poly.pdbx_seq_one_letter_code
_entity_poly.pdbx_strand_id
1 'polypeptide(L)'
;MKYTIFSLALAAIGTIALTSCSTTRAGAGGYGTGMGVDAIGRSYNSYDLVPVGDRITYTIDISTPEGKQKLYKLTLAEAKRLAETEACRKYNCDRLIDPRFDYANQGKRILRITVDGRPGNYKTRN
;
A
#
# COMPACT_ATOMS: atom_id res chain seq x y z
N MET A 1 -23.29 -57.34 8.94
CA MET A 1 -23.72 -56.13 8.21
C MET A 1 -22.73 -55.06 8.45
N LYS A 2 -21.94 -54.84 7.51
CA LYS A 2 -20.84 -53.90 7.67
C LYS A 2 -21.09 -52.74 6.77
N TYR A 3 -21.46 -51.70 7.35
CA TYR A 3 -21.59 -50.45 6.64
C TYR A 3 -20.31 -49.68 6.76
N THR A 4 -19.56 -49.77 5.78
CA THR A 4 -18.43 -48.91 5.56
C THR A 4 -18.98 -47.54 5.18
N ILE A 5 -19.05 -46.74 6.10
CA ILE A 5 -19.28 -45.33 5.90
C ILE A 5 -17.97 -44.79 5.34
N PHE A 6 -17.97 -44.66 4.06
CA PHE A 6 -16.95 -43.80 3.46
C PHE A 6 -17.25 -42.39 3.84
N SER A 7 -16.65 -41.97 4.89
CA SER A 7 -16.42 -40.60 5.05
C SER A 7 -15.57 -40.12 3.90
N LEU A 8 -16.23 -39.64 2.93
CA LEU A 8 -15.55 -38.74 2.03
C LEU A 8 -15.17 -37.52 2.82
N ALA A 9 -14.01 -37.57 3.36
CA ALA A 9 -13.35 -36.35 3.72
C ALA A 9 -13.12 -35.62 2.42
N LEU A 10 -14.09 -34.89 2.05
CA LEU A 10 -13.90 -33.88 1.06
C LEU A 10 -12.95 -32.89 1.71
N ALA A 11 -11.72 -33.10 1.45
CA ALA A 11 -10.76 -32.07 1.70
C ALA A 11 -11.24 -30.88 0.88
N ALA A 12 -11.93 -30.05 1.55
CA ALA A 12 -12.14 -28.72 1.06
C ALA A 12 -10.75 -28.13 0.94
N ILE A 13 -10.21 -28.30 -0.16
CA ILE A 13 -9.01 -27.63 -0.55
C ILE A 13 -9.44 -26.18 -0.63
N GLY A 14 -9.33 -25.57 0.46
CA GLY A 14 -9.45 -24.16 0.50
C GLY A 14 -8.43 -23.60 -0.45
N THR A 15 -8.90 -23.22 -1.50
CA THR A 15 -8.15 -22.48 -2.48
C THR A 15 -7.98 -21.07 -2.05
N ILE A 16 -7.19 -21.00 -1.19
CA ILE A 16 -6.98 -19.85 -0.47
C ILE A 16 -5.95 -18.96 -1.03
N ALA A 17 -5.29 -19.45 -1.96
CA ALA A 17 -4.13 -18.82 -2.52
C ALA A 17 -4.38 -17.47 -3.16
N LEU A 18 -5.55 -17.02 -3.07
CA LEU A 18 -5.96 -16.01 -4.00
C LEU A 18 -5.77 -14.62 -3.56
N THR A 19 -5.53 -14.51 -2.34
CA THR A 19 -5.46 -13.20 -1.75
C THR A 19 -4.15 -12.51 -1.93
N SER A 20 -3.21 -13.23 -2.39
CA SER A 20 -1.89 -12.65 -2.62
C SER A 20 -1.83 -11.69 -3.79
N CYS A 21 -2.83 -11.67 -4.58
CA CYS A 21 -2.85 -10.83 -5.76
C CYS A 21 -3.11 -9.37 -5.50
N SER A 22 -3.24 -9.04 -4.31
CA SER A 22 -3.36 -7.66 -3.91
C SER A 22 -2.03 -6.90 -3.97
N THR A 23 -1.17 -7.27 -4.82
CA THR A 23 -0.14 -6.38 -5.27
C THR A 23 -0.80 -5.23 -5.98
N THR A 24 -1.42 -4.49 -5.21
CA THR A 24 -1.95 -3.26 -5.65
C THR A 24 -0.79 -2.37 -6.02
N ARG A 25 -0.56 -2.29 -7.24
CA ARG A 25 0.08 -1.12 -7.80
C ARG A 25 -0.89 0.04 -7.63
N ALA A 26 -1.22 0.30 -6.40
CA ALA A 26 -2.11 1.39 -6.09
C ALA A 26 -1.42 2.68 -6.46
N GLY A 27 -2.10 3.47 -7.14
CA GLY A 27 -1.57 4.70 -7.66
C GLY A 27 -1.04 4.60 -9.09
N ALA A 28 -0.99 3.42 -9.66
CA ALA A 28 -0.63 3.27 -11.05
C ALA A 28 -1.57 3.99 -12.02
N GLY A 29 -2.77 4.25 -11.58
CA GLY A 29 -3.80 4.81 -12.45
C GLY A 29 -3.54 6.22 -12.99
N GLY A 30 -2.59 6.94 -12.45
CA GLY A 30 -2.29 8.28 -12.92
C GLY A 30 -1.06 8.38 -13.79
N TYR A 31 -0.22 7.40 -13.77
CA TYR A 31 1.10 7.53 -14.38
C TYR A 31 1.11 7.40 -15.91
N GLY A 32 0.22 6.62 -16.45
CA GLY A 32 0.15 6.43 -17.89
C GLY A 32 -0.29 7.68 -18.66
N THR A 33 -0.96 8.58 -18.00
CA THR A 33 -1.47 9.82 -18.59
C THR A 33 -0.61 11.04 -18.24
N GLY A 34 0.39 10.87 -17.41
CA GLY A 34 1.17 11.98 -16.87
C GLY A 34 0.43 12.82 -15.82
N MET A 35 -0.78 12.42 -15.47
CA MET A 35 -1.63 13.08 -14.48
C MET A 35 -1.95 12.11 -13.35
N GLY A 36 -2.06 12.62 -12.16
CA GLY A 36 -2.40 11.81 -11.01
C GLY A 36 -2.88 12.63 -9.83
N VAL A 37 -3.10 11.96 -8.73
CA VAL A 37 -3.51 12.57 -7.47
C VAL A 37 -2.55 12.07 -6.39
N ASP A 38 -2.02 12.98 -5.60
CA ASP A 38 -1.14 12.63 -4.50
C ASP A 38 -1.89 11.97 -3.33
N ALA A 39 -1.15 11.54 -2.31
CA ALA A 39 -1.72 10.86 -1.15
C ALA A 39 -2.76 11.69 -0.38
N ILE A 40 -2.74 12.99 -0.53
CA ILE A 40 -3.68 13.91 0.10
C ILE A 40 -4.75 14.42 -0.88
N GLY A 41 -4.82 13.85 -2.05
CA GLY A 41 -5.88 14.10 -3.02
C GLY A 41 -5.67 15.30 -3.94
N ARG A 42 -4.47 15.87 -3.97
CA ARG A 42 -4.16 16.96 -4.91
C ARG A 42 -3.81 16.41 -6.28
N SER A 43 -4.38 16.99 -7.31
CA SER A 43 -4.01 16.69 -8.69
C SER A 43 -2.61 17.22 -9.01
N TYR A 44 -1.88 16.46 -9.78
CA TYR A 44 -0.54 16.82 -10.19
C TYR A 44 -0.25 16.32 -11.60
N ASN A 45 0.76 16.91 -12.22
CA ASN A 45 1.35 16.39 -13.44
C ASN A 45 2.67 15.71 -13.08
N SER A 46 2.84 14.46 -13.47
CA SER A 46 4.05 13.70 -13.15
C SER A 46 5.32 14.29 -13.73
N TYR A 47 5.21 15.05 -14.79
CA TYR A 47 6.37 15.76 -15.38
C TYR A 47 6.89 16.93 -14.54
N ASP A 48 6.08 17.38 -13.58
CA ASP A 48 6.48 18.45 -12.67
C ASP A 48 7.24 17.90 -11.44
N LEU A 49 7.35 16.60 -11.31
CA LEU A 49 8.08 15.97 -10.22
C LEU A 49 9.53 15.71 -10.58
N VAL A 50 10.41 16.15 -9.73
CA VAL A 50 11.86 15.94 -9.85
C VAL A 50 12.30 14.95 -8.79
N PRO A 51 12.95 13.83 -9.15
CA PRO A 51 13.51 12.91 -8.17
C PRO A 51 14.58 13.59 -7.30
N VAL A 52 14.55 13.32 -6.00
CA VAL A 52 15.50 13.90 -5.04
C VAL A 52 16.28 12.85 -4.26
N GLY A 53 16.45 11.68 -4.79
CA GLY A 53 17.22 10.62 -4.14
C GLY A 53 16.87 9.24 -4.69
N ASP A 54 17.41 8.23 -4.04
CA ASP A 54 17.14 6.84 -4.36
C ASP A 54 15.78 6.39 -3.84
N ARG A 55 15.30 5.24 -4.30
CA ARG A 55 14.08 4.64 -3.78
C ARG A 55 14.21 4.41 -2.28
N ILE A 56 13.13 4.71 -1.58
CA ILE A 56 13.02 4.51 -0.13
C ILE A 56 11.90 3.54 0.16
N THR A 57 11.99 2.91 1.32
CA THR A 57 10.95 2.03 1.85
C THR A 57 10.53 2.55 3.22
N TYR A 58 9.23 2.64 3.42
CA TYR A 58 8.65 3.06 4.70
C TYR A 58 7.56 2.09 5.13
N THR A 59 7.59 1.67 6.38
CA THR A 59 6.66 0.68 6.93
C THR A 59 5.97 1.22 8.18
N ILE A 60 4.66 1.00 8.25
CA ILE A 60 3.85 1.19 9.45
C ILE A 60 3.36 -0.19 9.88
N ASP A 61 3.64 -0.59 11.11
CA ASP A 61 3.32 -1.91 11.64
C ASP A 61 2.66 -1.78 13.02
N ILE A 62 1.66 -2.62 13.28
CA ILE A 62 0.98 -2.66 14.57
C ILE A 62 1.81 -3.23 15.71
N SER A 63 2.99 -3.79 15.43
CA SER A 63 3.93 -4.22 16.45
C SER A 63 4.45 -3.06 17.31
N THR A 64 4.42 -1.87 16.76
CA THR A 64 4.74 -0.65 17.51
C THR A 64 3.45 0.01 18.02
N PRO A 65 3.47 0.62 19.22
CA PRO A 65 2.31 1.35 19.74
C PRO A 65 1.82 2.47 18.81
N GLU A 66 2.74 3.18 18.19
CA GLU A 66 2.43 4.24 17.23
C GLU A 66 1.77 3.68 15.97
N GLY A 67 2.32 2.60 15.41
CA GLY A 67 1.76 1.96 14.23
C GLY A 67 0.38 1.38 14.49
N LYS A 68 0.18 0.78 15.66
CA LYS A 68 -1.13 0.28 16.08
C LYS A 68 -2.18 1.39 16.16
N GLN A 69 -1.81 2.53 16.68
CA GLN A 69 -2.69 3.69 16.75
C GLN A 69 -2.99 4.28 15.38
N LYS A 70 -1.96 4.41 14.54
CA LYS A 70 -2.07 4.97 13.19
C LYS A 70 -2.94 4.12 12.27
N LEU A 71 -2.85 2.79 12.36
CA LEU A 71 -3.60 1.85 11.53
C LEU A 71 -4.97 1.49 12.08
N TYR A 72 -5.34 2.02 13.23
CA TYR A 72 -6.60 1.69 13.89
C TYR A 72 -7.80 2.10 13.04
N LYS A 73 -8.64 1.14 12.71
CA LYS A 73 -9.87 1.33 11.90
C LYS A 73 -9.68 2.00 10.54
N LEU A 74 -8.49 1.99 10.00
CA LEU A 74 -8.27 2.52 8.65
C LEU A 74 -8.70 1.52 7.57
N THR A 75 -9.24 2.06 6.50
CA THR A 75 -9.38 1.32 5.25
C THR A 75 -8.02 1.18 4.56
N LEU A 76 -7.92 0.26 3.61
CA LEU A 76 -6.68 0.09 2.87
C LEU A 76 -6.27 1.35 2.11
N ALA A 77 -7.23 2.06 1.53
CA ALA A 77 -6.96 3.31 0.83
C ALA A 77 -6.41 4.39 1.77
N GLU A 78 -6.99 4.51 2.95
CA GLU A 78 -6.52 5.43 3.98
C GLU A 78 -5.13 5.06 4.49
N ALA A 79 -4.87 3.77 4.69
CA ALA A 79 -3.56 3.28 5.10
C ALA A 79 -2.47 3.57 4.07
N LYS A 80 -2.79 3.43 2.79
CA LYS A 80 -1.86 3.78 1.71
C LYS A 80 -1.53 5.26 1.68
N ARG A 81 -2.53 6.11 1.82
CA ARG A 81 -2.34 7.57 1.92
C ARG A 81 -1.49 7.94 3.13
N LEU A 82 -1.77 7.33 4.27
CA LEU A 82 -1.00 7.56 5.47
C LEU A 82 0.46 7.14 5.30
N ALA A 83 0.71 5.96 4.74
CA ALA A 83 2.06 5.47 4.51
C ALA A 83 2.86 6.39 3.60
N GLU A 84 2.27 6.87 2.52
CA GLU A 84 2.92 7.81 1.61
C GLU A 84 3.17 9.16 2.28
N THR A 85 2.18 9.68 2.99
CA THR A 85 2.31 10.96 3.71
C THR A 85 3.41 10.91 4.77
N GLU A 86 3.45 9.85 5.55
CA GLU A 86 4.48 9.67 6.57
C GLU A 86 5.87 9.45 5.96
N ALA A 87 5.96 8.72 4.86
CA ALA A 87 7.21 8.55 4.14
C ALA A 87 7.72 9.89 3.60
N CYS A 88 6.86 10.67 2.98
CA CYS A 88 7.23 12.00 2.49
C CYS A 88 7.64 12.94 3.61
N ARG A 89 7.00 12.86 4.76
CA ARG A 89 7.40 13.64 5.94
C ARG A 89 8.79 13.25 6.42
N LYS A 90 9.06 11.95 6.51
CA LYS A 90 10.35 11.43 6.98
C LYS A 90 11.50 11.79 6.03
N TYR A 91 11.26 11.68 4.74
CA TYR A 91 12.28 11.90 3.71
C TYR A 91 12.24 13.29 3.08
N ASN A 92 11.42 14.17 3.62
CA ASN A 92 11.31 15.57 3.20
C ASN A 92 11.07 15.73 1.70
N CYS A 93 10.07 15.04 1.20
CA CYS A 93 9.66 15.12 -0.19
C CYS A 93 8.18 15.51 -0.31
N ASP A 94 7.80 15.99 -1.48
CA ASP A 94 6.40 16.37 -1.74
C ASP A 94 5.53 15.16 -1.98
N ARG A 95 6.08 14.15 -2.66
CA ARG A 95 5.43 12.86 -2.91
C ARG A 95 6.41 11.80 -3.35
N LEU A 96 5.94 10.56 -3.41
CA LEU A 96 6.70 9.45 -3.96
C LEU A 96 6.40 9.28 -5.46
N ILE A 97 7.45 9.04 -6.22
CA ILE A 97 7.38 8.68 -7.63
C ILE A 97 7.32 7.17 -7.74
N ASP A 98 6.38 6.66 -8.53
CA ASP A 98 6.13 5.23 -8.71
C ASP A 98 6.02 4.48 -7.36
N PRO A 99 5.07 4.88 -6.49
CA PRO A 99 4.90 4.22 -5.22
C PRO A 99 4.34 2.82 -5.41
N ARG A 100 4.91 1.88 -4.70
CA ARG A 100 4.43 0.50 -4.61
C ARG A 100 4.07 0.21 -3.18
N PHE A 101 2.95 -0.45 -3.01
CA PHE A 101 2.45 -0.79 -1.68
C PHE A 101 2.42 -2.30 -1.48
N ASP A 102 2.85 -2.71 -0.31
CA ASP A 102 2.69 -4.06 0.20
C ASP A 102 1.99 -3.98 1.55
N TYR A 103 1.11 -4.91 1.83
CA TYR A 103 0.38 -4.90 3.08
C TYR A 103 0.05 -6.30 3.59
N ALA A 104 -0.10 -6.42 4.89
CA ALA A 104 -0.64 -7.58 5.55
C ALA A 104 -1.91 -7.19 6.30
N ASN A 105 -2.94 -8.01 6.17
CA ASN A 105 -4.21 -7.76 6.85
C ASN A 105 -4.75 -9.03 7.49
N GLN A 106 -5.61 -8.85 8.46
CA GLN A 106 -6.42 -9.91 9.07
C GLN A 106 -7.88 -9.46 9.03
N GLY A 107 -8.65 -10.05 8.11
CA GLY A 107 -9.99 -9.56 7.83
C GLY A 107 -9.93 -8.11 7.31
N LYS A 108 -10.66 -7.22 7.97
CA LYS A 108 -10.65 -5.79 7.65
C LYS A 108 -9.54 -5.01 8.34
N ARG A 109 -8.81 -5.65 9.24
CA ARG A 109 -7.75 -5.01 10.00
C ARG A 109 -6.43 -5.06 9.25
N ILE A 110 -5.82 -3.92 9.07
CA ILE A 110 -4.48 -3.82 8.48
C ILE A 110 -3.45 -3.99 9.58
N LEU A 111 -2.57 -4.97 9.40
CA LEU A 111 -1.52 -5.28 10.36
C LEU A 111 -0.22 -4.55 10.03
N ARG A 112 0.03 -4.35 8.76
CA ARG A 112 1.23 -3.68 8.28
C ARG A 112 0.96 -3.10 6.91
N ILE A 113 1.56 -1.96 6.65
CA ILE A 113 1.62 -1.39 5.31
C ILE A 113 3.02 -0.87 5.04
N THR A 114 3.53 -1.19 3.87
CA THR A 114 4.84 -0.75 3.39
C THR A 114 4.66 -0.01 2.08
N VAL A 115 5.28 1.13 1.97
CA VAL A 115 5.37 1.87 0.71
C VAL A 115 6.83 1.90 0.27
N ASP A 116 7.04 1.64 -1.00
CA ASP A 116 8.32 1.76 -1.67
C ASP A 116 8.17 2.73 -2.84
N GLY A 117 9.00 3.73 -2.88
CA GLY A 117 8.94 4.74 -3.92
C GLY A 117 10.16 5.63 -3.93
N ARG A 118 10.29 6.42 -4.97
CA ARG A 118 11.37 7.37 -5.11
C ARG A 118 10.89 8.75 -4.65
N PRO A 119 11.57 9.41 -3.72
CA PRO A 119 11.21 10.75 -3.31
C PRO A 119 11.28 11.73 -4.47
N GLY A 120 10.28 12.58 -4.58
CA GLY A 120 10.22 13.61 -5.59
C GLY A 120 9.65 14.91 -5.04
N ASN A 121 10.11 16.01 -5.60
CA ASN A 121 9.60 17.33 -5.30
C ASN A 121 9.06 17.98 -6.56
N TYR A 122 8.04 18.78 -6.41
CA TYR A 122 7.52 19.58 -7.52
C TYR A 122 8.53 20.63 -7.94
N LYS A 123 8.62 20.84 -9.25
CA LYS A 123 9.39 21.97 -9.77
C LYS A 123 8.83 23.26 -9.23
N THR A 124 9.68 24.10 -8.67
CA THR A 124 9.31 25.47 -8.37
C THR A 124 9.07 26.19 -9.68
N ARG A 125 7.85 26.64 -9.89
CA ARG A 125 7.57 27.57 -10.99
C ARG A 125 8.07 28.93 -10.57
N ASN A 126 9.18 29.33 -11.16
CA ASN A 126 9.64 30.72 -11.08
C ASN A 126 8.78 31.60 -11.97
#